data_8bcf418e77936f68699e7da83f6ed762
#
_entry.id   8bcf418e77936f68699e7da83f6ed762
#
_cell.length_a   1.000
_cell.length_b   1.000
_cell.length_c   1.000
_cell.angle_alpha   90.00
_cell.angle_beta   90.00
_cell.angle_gamma   90.00
#
_symmetry.space_group_name_H-M   'P 1'
#
loop_
_entity.id
_entity.type
_entity.pdbx_description
1 polymer ?
#
loop_
_entity_poly.entity_id
_entity_poly.type
_entity_poly.pdbx_seq_one_letter_code
_entity_poly.pdbx_strand_id
1 'polypeptide(L)'
;MAKHIGKRIYREATEEEKARHRRIREQIKAELPDIKTRAQQQLTEALQRGIAIQHIMAVLKAERVKKGLSLSEMKERTGIERSTLSRLENQEEANPTINTLTRYAAAVGKRVCVVLADIEDAK
;
A
#
# COMPACT_ATOMS: atom_id res chain seq x y z
N MET A 1 -21.43 15.05 -25.51
CA MET A 1 -21.30 15.01 -24.37
C MET A 1 -20.26 14.33 -23.55
N ALA A 2 -20.34 13.07 -23.28
CA ALA A 2 -19.34 12.43 -22.45
C ALA A 2 -17.94 12.57 -23.02
N LYS A 3 -17.82 12.61 -24.32
CA LYS A 3 -16.51 12.72 -24.94
C LYS A 3 -15.80 14.02 -24.66
N HIS A 4 -16.53 15.02 -24.19
CA HIS A 4 -15.85 16.28 -23.88
C HIS A 4 -15.07 16.20 -22.59
N ILE A 5 -15.39 15.25 -21.75
CA ILE A 5 -14.69 15.10 -20.48
C ILE A 5 -13.24 14.74 -20.70
N GLY A 6 -12.98 13.85 -21.64
CA GLY A 6 -11.63 13.44 -21.93
C GLY A 6 -10.75 14.56 -22.46
N LYS A 7 -11.34 15.46 -23.23
CA LYS A 7 -10.55 16.52 -23.82
C LYS A 7 -9.99 17.48 -22.80
N ARG A 8 -10.73 17.73 -21.74
CA ARG A 8 -10.25 18.68 -20.72
C ARG A 8 -9.03 18.17 -19.99
N ILE A 9 -8.93 16.87 -19.88
CA ILE A 9 -7.84 16.27 -19.14
C ILE A 9 -6.50 16.47 -19.83
N TYR A 10 -6.55 16.57 -21.15
CA TYR A 10 -5.32 16.62 -21.93
C TYR A 10 -4.98 18.01 -22.44
N ARG A 11 -5.49 19.05 -21.79
CA ARG A 11 -5.11 20.39 -22.15
C ARG A 11 -3.63 20.57 -21.91
N GLU A 12 -2.93 21.13 -22.88
CA GLU A 12 -1.52 21.34 -22.71
C GLU A 12 -1.25 22.49 -21.75
N ALA A 13 -0.25 22.34 -20.93
CA ALA A 13 0.13 23.38 -19.98
C ALA A 13 0.82 24.52 -20.72
N THR A 14 0.60 25.74 -20.24
CA THR A 14 1.29 26.89 -20.81
C THR A 14 2.76 26.87 -20.39
N GLU A 15 3.55 27.69 -21.04
CA GLU A 15 4.98 27.75 -20.70
C GLU A 15 5.18 28.21 -19.26
N GLU A 16 4.34 29.13 -18.80
CA GLU A 16 4.41 29.59 -17.42
C GLU A 16 4.07 28.47 -16.45
N GLU A 17 3.07 27.68 -16.77
CA GLU A 17 2.69 26.56 -15.93
C GLU A 17 3.80 25.51 -15.89
N LYS A 18 4.41 25.24 -17.04
CA LYS A 18 5.51 24.30 -17.10
C LYS A 18 6.71 24.77 -16.27
N ALA A 19 7.01 26.04 -16.34
CA ALA A 19 8.11 26.60 -15.57
C ALA A 19 7.82 26.51 -14.07
N ARG A 20 6.58 26.79 -13.69
CA ARG A 20 6.17 26.71 -12.30
C ARG A 20 6.27 25.28 -11.79
N HIS A 21 5.77 24.34 -12.57
CA HIS A 21 5.83 22.92 -12.18
C HIS A 21 7.27 22.44 -12.06
N ARG A 22 8.13 22.93 -12.94
CA ARG A 22 9.54 22.56 -12.88
C ARG A 22 10.19 23.05 -11.60
N ARG A 23 9.91 24.30 -11.22
CA ARG A 23 10.46 24.87 -9.99
C ARG A 23 9.96 24.14 -8.76
N ILE A 24 8.69 23.79 -8.75
CA ILE A 24 8.13 23.06 -7.62
C ILE A 24 8.80 21.70 -7.49
N ARG A 25 8.99 21.02 -8.61
CA ARG A 25 9.65 19.71 -8.57
C ARG A 25 11.07 19.81 -8.07
N GLU A 26 11.77 20.87 -8.47
CA GLU A 26 13.15 21.05 -8.03
C GLU A 26 13.20 21.36 -6.54
N GLN A 27 12.26 22.14 -6.04
CA GLN A 27 12.18 22.42 -4.61
C GLN A 27 11.93 21.15 -3.81
N ILE A 28 10.99 20.34 -4.29
CA ILE A 28 10.67 19.09 -3.60
C ILE A 28 11.90 18.19 -3.57
N LYS A 29 12.62 18.11 -4.69
CA LYS A 29 13.83 17.31 -4.72
C LYS A 29 14.86 17.78 -3.71
N ALA A 30 14.99 19.10 -3.57
CA ALA A 30 15.97 19.64 -2.65
C ALA A 30 15.58 19.44 -1.20
N GLU A 31 14.29 19.51 -0.91
CA GLU A 31 13.81 19.45 0.44
C GLU A 31 13.66 18.05 1.02
N LEU A 32 13.50 17.04 0.16
CA LEU A 32 13.18 15.70 0.62
C LEU A 32 14.25 14.63 0.36
N PRO A 33 15.52 14.98 0.07
CA PRO A 33 16.49 13.93 -0.28
C PRO A 33 16.70 12.92 0.87
N ASP A 34 16.79 13.42 2.10
CA ASP A 34 17.05 12.52 3.23
C ASP A 34 15.86 11.61 3.51
N ILE A 35 14.66 12.16 3.46
CA ILE A 35 13.45 11.38 3.70
C ILE A 35 13.30 10.33 2.61
N LYS A 36 13.51 10.73 1.36
CA LYS A 36 13.40 9.82 0.25
C LYS A 36 14.42 8.69 0.33
N THR A 37 15.65 9.03 0.69
CA THR A 37 16.71 8.03 0.79
C THR A 37 16.41 7.01 1.86
N ARG A 38 15.96 7.48 3.02
CA ARG A 38 15.63 6.59 4.12
C ARG A 38 14.46 5.68 3.76
N ALA A 39 13.41 6.26 3.19
CA ALA A 39 12.25 5.49 2.79
C ALA A 39 12.62 4.47 1.72
N GLN A 40 13.45 4.85 0.78
CA GLN A 40 13.90 3.96 -0.26
C GLN A 40 14.72 2.80 0.29
N GLN A 41 15.60 3.07 1.24
CA GLN A 41 16.39 2.02 1.86
C GLN A 41 15.52 1.03 2.58
N GLN A 42 14.55 1.50 3.36
CA GLN A 42 13.65 0.62 4.07
C GLN A 42 12.84 -0.24 3.12
N LEU A 43 12.36 0.36 2.05
CA LEU A 43 11.57 -0.38 1.07
C LEU A 43 12.43 -1.39 0.33
N THR A 44 13.64 -1.00 -0.07
CA THR A 44 14.55 -1.90 -0.76
C THR A 44 14.88 -3.10 0.12
N GLU A 45 15.16 -2.84 1.39
CA GLU A 45 15.42 -3.93 2.32
C GLU A 45 14.23 -4.86 2.45
N ALA A 46 13.02 -4.28 2.52
CA ALA A 46 11.81 -5.07 2.61
C ALA A 46 11.62 -5.94 1.38
N LEU A 47 11.84 -5.37 0.19
CA LEU A 47 11.71 -6.11 -1.05
C LEU A 47 12.77 -7.19 -1.17
N GLN A 48 13.99 -6.91 -0.73
CA GLN A 48 15.06 -7.89 -0.78
C GLN A 48 14.80 -9.06 0.16
N ARG A 49 14.08 -8.81 1.24
CA ARG A 49 13.71 -9.89 2.14
C ARG A 49 12.55 -10.71 1.61
N GLY A 50 12.04 -10.36 0.44
CA GLY A 50 10.97 -11.14 -0.15
C GLY A 50 9.66 -10.99 0.56
N ILE A 51 9.34 -9.77 1.01
CA ILE A 51 8.07 -9.52 1.66
C ILE A 51 6.97 -9.61 0.63
N ALA A 52 6.11 -10.58 0.82
CA ALA A 52 4.99 -10.82 -0.07
C ALA A 52 3.71 -10.76 0.74
N ILE A 53 2.59 -10.87 0.06
CA ILE A 53 1.29 -10.84 0.73
C ILE A 53 1.18 -11.96 1.76
N GLN A 54 1.76 -13.13 1.48
CA GLN A 54 1.76 -14.22 2.44
C GLN A 54 2.47 -13.82 3.73
N HIS A 55 3.57 -13.09 3.60
CA HIS A 55 4.30 -12.64 4.77
C HIS A 55 3.46 -11.64 5.57
N ILE A 56 2.78 -10.74 4.89
CA ILE A 56 1.90 -9.78 5.55
C ILE A 56 0.80 -10.51 6.31
N MET A 57 0.20 -11.51 5.69
CA MET A 57 -0.85 -12.27 6.35
C MET A 57 -0.31 -13.06 7.55
N ALA A 58 0.92 -13.54 7.46
CA ALA A 58 1.54 -14.24 8.58
C ALA A 58 1.71 -13.30 9.78
N VAL A 59 2.14 -12.08 9.51
CA VAL A 59 2.30 -11.08 10.57
C VAL A 59 0.94 -10.73 11.18
N LEU A 60 -0.07 -10.54 10.35
CA LEU A 60 -1.41 -10.20 10.84
C LEU A 60 -2.01 -11.37 11.65
N LYS A 61 -1.81 -12.58 11.18
CA LYS A 61 -2.29 -13.75 11.91
C LYS A 61 -1.63 -13.85 13.28
N ALA A 62 -0.32 -13.61 13.32
CA ALA A 62 0.41 -13.64 14.58
C ALA A 62 -0.14 -12.60 15.55
N GLU A 63 -0.48 -11.42 15.07
CA GLU A 63 -1.09 -10.39 15.92
C GLU A 63 -2.45 -10.84 16.42
N ARG A 64 -3.25 -11.50 15.56
CA ARG A 64 -4.54 -12.00 15.97
C ARG A 64 -4.40 -13.01 17.10
N VAL A 65 -3.50 -13.96 16.91
CA VAL A 65 -3.26 -15.00 17.91
C VAL A 65 -2.75 -14.39 19.20
N LYS A 66 -1.82 -13.45 19.09
CA LYS A 66 -1.27 -12.77 20.25
C LYS A 66 -2.34 -12.07 21.06
N LYS A 67 -3.37 -11.54 20.41
CA LYS A 67 -4.46 -10.86 21.08
C LYS A 67 -5.59 -11.79 21.49
N GLY A 68 -5.45 -13.07 21.20
CA GLY A 68 -6.45 -14.06 21.59
C GLY A 68 -7.75 -13.94 20.84
N LEU A 69 -7.73 -13.42 19.62
CA LEU A 69 -8.95 -13.26 18.83
C LEU A 69 -9.22 -14.49 17.99
N SER A 70 -10.43 -15.01 18.09
CA SER A 70 -10.83 -16.14 17.27
C SER A 70 -11.27 -15.65 15.90
N LEU A 71 -11.40 -16.58 14.95
CA LEU A 71 -11.90 -16.22 13.63
C LEU A 71 -13.33 -15.72 13.71
N SER A 72 -14.12 -16.24 14.64
CA SER A 72 -15.48 -15.75 14.84
C SER A 72 -15.47 -14.30 15.29
N GLU A 73 -14.59 -13.95 16.20
CA GLU A 73 -14.46 -12.56 16.63
C GLU A 73 -13.95 -11.68 15.50
N MET A 74 -13.04 -12.20 14.70
CA MET A 74 -12.55 -11.45 13.55
C MET A 74 -13.67 -11.20 12.56
N LYS A 75 -14.55 -12.16 12.35
CA LYS A 75 -15.69 -11.97 11.48
C LYS A 75 -16.56 -10.83 11.99
N GLU A 76 -16.81 -10.79 13.29
CA GLU A 76 -17.63 -9.73 13.85
C GLU A 76 -16.97 -8.36 13.69
N ARG A 77 -15.67 -8.31 13.86
CA ARG A 77 -14.96 -7.03 13.76
C ARG A 77 -14.76 -6.56 12.33
N THR A 78 -14.57 -7.50 11.41
CA THR A 78 -14.23 -7.14 10.03
C THR A 78 -15.38 -7.22 9.05
N GLY A 79 -16.39 -8.03 9.37
CA GLY A 79 -17.46 -8.31 8.42
C GLY A 79 -17.06 -9.31 7.36
N ILE A 80 -15.89 -9.92 7.49
CA ILE A 80 -15.40 -10.90 6.52
C ILE A 80 -15.77 -12.29 7.02
N GLU A 81 -16.26 -13.15 6.12
CA GLU A 81 -16.66 -14.50 6.50
C GLU A 81 -15.50 -15.31 7.04
N ARG A 82 -15.80 -16.21 7.98
CA ARG A 82 -14.78 -17.04 8.62
C ARG A 82 -14.01 -17.88 7.60
N SER A 83 -14.72 -18.42 6.61
CA SER A 83 -14.07 -19.24 5.60
C SER A 83 -13.06 -18.40 4.79
N THR A 84 -13.41 -17.16 4.52
CA THR A 84 -12.50 -16.27 3.81
C THR A 84 -11.31 -15.93 4.67
N LEU A 85 -11.55 -15.64 5.96
CA LEU A 85 -10.46 -15.35 6.88
C LEU A 85 -9.51 -16.53 7.01
N SER A 86 -10.06 -17.73 7.13
CA SER A 86 -9.23 -18.92 7.22
C SER A 86 -8.38 -19.12 5.96
N ARG A 87 -9.00 -18.86 4.83
CA ARG A 87 -8.28 -18.99 3.56
C ARG A 87 -7.14 -17.99 3.44
N LEU A 88 -7.41 -16.75 3.86
CA LEU A 88 -6.37 -15.71 3.83
C LEU A 88 -5.18 -16.09 4.71
N GLU A 89 -5.45 -16.69 5.86
CA GLU A 89 -4.38 -17.01 6.79
C GLU A 89 -3.60 -18.26 6.41
N ASN A 90 -4.22 -19.18 5.71
CA ASN A 90 -3.64 -20.50 5.51
C ASN A 90 -3.29 -20.86 4.07
N GLN A 91 -3.73 -20.08 3.08
CA GLN A 91 -3.43 -20.41 1.69
C GLN A 91 -2.34 -19.51 1.16
N GLU A 92 -1.31 -20.13 0.60
CA GLU A 92 -0.19 -19.38 0.06
C GLU A 92 -0.58 -18.54 -1.14
N GLU A 93 -1.62 -18.95 -1.86
CA GLU A 93 -2.03 -18.24 -3.04
C GLU A 93 -3.11 -17.21 -2.79
N ALA A 94 -3.44 -16.97 -1.53
CA ALA A 94 -4.45 -15.97 -1.22
C ALA A 94 -4.02 -14.61 -1.75
N ASN A 95 -4.97 -13.91 -2.33
CA ASN A 95 -4.69 -12.61 -2.92
C ASN A 95 -5.74 -11.60 -2.44
N PRO A 96 -5.65 -11.17 -1.19
CA PRO A 96 -6.64 -10.25 -0.64
C PRO A 96 -6.53 -8.87 -1.27
N THR A 97 -7.64 -8.15 -1.30
CA THR A 97 -7.61 -6.77 -1.74
C THR A 97 -7.03 -5.91 -0.62
N ILE A 98 -6.65 -4.70 -0.95
CA ILE A 98 -6.17 -3.76 0.05
C ILE A 98 -7.26 -3.47 1.08
N ASN A 99 -8.50 -3.41 0.64
CA ASN A 99 -9.61 -3.20 1.55
C ASN A 99 -9.72 -4.34 2.57
N THR A 100 -9.57 -5.58 2.12
CA THR A 100 -9.59 -6.73 3.01
C THR A 100 -8.45 -6.68 4.01
N LEU A 101 -7.24 -6.36 3.54
CA LEU A 101 -6.08 -6.24 4.41
C LEU A 101 -6.28 -5.13 5.43
N THR A 102 -6.84 -4.01 5.00
CA THR A 102 -7.08 -2.89 5.89
C THR A 102 -8.07 -3.25 7.00
N ARG A 103 -9.14 -3.95 6.64
CA ARG A 103 -10.12 -4.39 7.63
C ARG A 103 -9.52 -5.35 8.64
N TYR A 104 -8.77 -6.32 8.13
CA TYR A 104 -8.15 -7.30 9.01
C TYR A 104 -7.17 -6.62 9.96
N ALA A 105 -6.31 -5.77 9.42
CA ALA A 105 -5.32 -5.08 10.22
C ALA A 105 -5.97 -4.22 11.30
N ALA A 106 -7.03 -3.51 10.96
CA ALA A 106 -7.72 -2.67 11.92
C ALA A 106 -8.27 -3.50 13.07
N ALA A 107 -8.78 -4.69 12.76
CA ALA A 107 -9.34 -5.57 13.79
C ALA A 107 -8.28 -6.02 14.80
N VAL A 108 -7.03 -6.09 14.39
CA VAL A 108 -5.95 -6.47 15.31
C VAL A 108 -5.12 -5.24 15.75
N GLY A 109 -5.64 -4.04 15.52
CA GLY A 109 -4.99 -2.84 15.99
C GLY A 109 -3.82 -2.37 15.16
N LYS A 110 -3.77 -2.75 13.90
CA LYS A 110 -2.70 -2.37 13.01
C LYS A 110 -3.23 -1.54 11.85
N ARG A 111 -2.33 -0.89 11.15
CA ARG A 111 -2.68 -0.10 9.98
C ARG A 111 -1.85 -0.59 8.80
N VAL A 112 -2.51 -0.73 7.66
CA VAL A 112 -1.80 -1.08 6.44
C VAL A 112 -1.39 0.21 5.75
N CYS A 113 -0.10 0.31 5.44
CA CYS A 113 0.40 1.46 4.70
C CYS A 113 0.98 0.95 3.40
N VAL A 114 0.59 1.60 2.30
CA VAL A 114 1.09 1.24 0.99
C VAL A 114 1.98 2.37 0.51
N VAL A 115 3.20 2.02 0.13
CA VAL A 115 4.17 3.00 -0.34
C VAL A 115 4.56 2.63 -1.75
N LEU A 116 4.52 3.62 -2.63
CA LEU A 116 4.96 3.41 -4.00
C LEU A 116 6.39 3.91 -4.11
N ALA A 117 7.21 3.13 -4.78
CA ALA A 117 8.59 3.51 -5.00
C ALA A 117 8.95 3.27 -6.45
N ASP A 118 9.93 4.01 -6.93
CA ASP A 118 10.37 3.82 -8.30
C ASP A 118 11.09 2.49 -8.40
N ILE A 119 10.87 1.79 -9.50
CA ILE A 119 11.60 0.56 -9.74
C ILE A 119 13.04 0.96 -10.01
N GLU A 120 13.95 0.30 -9.28
CA GLU A 120 15.34 0.58 -9.49
C GLU A 120 15.66 0.11 -10.84
N ASP A 121 16.22 0.94 -11.62
CA ASP A 121 16.55 0.52 -12.88
C ASP A 121 17.38 -0.63 -12.86
N ALA A 122 16.98 -1.52 -13.58
CA ALA A 122 17.72 -2.70 -13.66
C ALA A 122 19.07 -2.37 -14.17
N LYS A 123 19.78 -1.74 -13.52
CA LYS A 123 21.05 -1.43 -13.99
C LYS A 123 22.09 -2.35 -13.62
#